data_e2500eb2e28c50d3bcabe9d6a1a3c12d
#
_entry.id   e2500eb2e28c50d3bcabe9d6a1a3c12d
#
_cell.length_a   1.000
_cell.length_b   1.000
_cell.length_c   1.000
_cell.angle_alpha   90.00
_cell.angle_beta   90.00
_cell.angle_gamma   90.00
#
_symmetry.space_group_name_H-M   'P 1'
#
loop_
_entity.id
_entity.type
_entity.pdbx_description
1 polymer ?
#
loop_
_entity_poly.entity_id
_entity_poly.type
_entity_poly.pdbx_seq_one_letter_code
_entity_poly.pdbx_strand_id
1 'polypeptide(L)'
;NFTGKDISGMTPKQQMEKTEERIEKLIKKQYTIYNNEIIPDLKKNDIHILKYGELSKTEKEIVLEYYEETIFPILTPTAIDASRPFPLLQNKSLNIIVELKGEKNLYSFVQVPSIINRFYKLPSKQGYRFILLEEIIKQFIDTLFEGFAIKKMSEFRVTRDSDVMIDEEEAEDLLSEIEKSIKNRKWGSPVRV
;
A
#
# COMPACT_ATOMS: atom_id res chain seq x y z
N ASN A 1 17.95 -5.99 -25.46
CA ASN A 1 17.91 -7.30 -24.76
C ASN A 1 19.34 -7.76 -24.52
N PHE A 2 19.87 -7.50 -23.33
CA PHE A 2 21.17 -8.00 -22.92
C PHE A 2 21.04 -9.51 -22.63
N THR A 3 21.75 -10.34 -23.40
CA THR A 3 21.74 -11.82 -23.27
C THR A 3 23.03 -12.36 -22.64
N GLY A 4 23.96 -11.48 -22.28
CA GLY A 4 25.23 -11.85 -21.67
C GLY A 4 25.11 -12.39 -20.26
N LYS A 5 26.15 -13.08 -19.79
CA LYS A 5 26.28 -13.46 -18.37
C LYS A 5 27.03 -12.35 -17.63
N ASP A 6 26.63 -12.12 -16.40
CA ASP A 6 27.31 -11.22 -15.49
C ASP A 6 28.58 -11.84 -14.87
N ILE A 7 29.22 -11.12 -13.96
CA ILE A 7 30.41 -11.60 -13.22
C ILE A 7 30.14 -12.84 -12.36
N SER A 8 28.88 -13.12 -12.03
CA SER A 8 28.46 -14.33 -11.30
C SER A 8 28.16 -15.52 -12.24
N GLY A 9 28.29 -15.32 -13.56
CA GLY A 9 28.00 -16.30 -14.60
C GLY A 9 26.51 -16.51 -14.87
N MET A 10 25.63 -15.64 -14.34
CA MET A 10 24.17 -15.74 -14.52
C MET A 10 23.69 -14.87 -15.67
N THR A 11 22.68 -15.37 -16.39
CA THR A 11 21.90 -14.57 -17.33
C THR A 11 20.92 -13.67 -16.58
N PRO A 12 20.44 -12.54 -17.17
CA PRO A 12 19.42 -11.68 -16.55
C PRO A 12 18.18 -12.45 -16.07
N LYS A 13 17.72 -13.43 -16.85
CA LYS A 13 16.61 -14.29 -16.48
C LYS A 13 16.88 -15.10 -15.21
N GLN A 14 18.06 -15.72 -15.13
CA GLN A 14 18.47 -16.49 -13.95
C GLN A 14 18.63 -15.60 -12.71
N GLN A 15 19.10 -14.36 -12.88
CA GLN A 15 19.15 -13.37 -11.79
C GLN A 15 17.76 -13.02 -11.28
N MET A 16 16.81 -12.75 -12.18
CA MET A 16 15.42 -12.47 -11.81
C MET A 16 14.80 -13.63 -11.03
N GLU A 17 14.91 -14.85 -11.54
CA GLU A 17 14.33 -16.06 -10.89
C GLU A 17 14.90 -16.25 -9.48
N LYS A 18 16.23 -16.13 -9.31
CA LYS A 18 16.87 -16.24 -7.98
C LYS A 18 16.50 -15.10 -7.04
N THR A 19 16.37 -13.90 -7.59
CA THR A 19 15.95 -12.71 -6.81
C THR A 19 14.51 -12.88 -6.32
N GLU A 20 13.60 -13.32 -7.17
CA GLU A 20 12.21 -13.58 -6.83
C GLU A 20 12.11 -14.67 -5.74
N GLU A 21 12.79 -15.79 -5.91
CA GLU A 21 12.84 -16.86 -4.88
C GLU A 21 13.36 -16.32 -3.53
N ARG A 22 14.39 -15.47 -3.57
CA ARG A 22 14.94 -14.86 -2.35
C ARG A 22 13.98 -13.90 -1.68
N ILE A 23 13.31 -13.06 -2.48
CA ILE A 23 12.30 -12.11 -1.99
C ILE A 23 11.15 -12.86 -1.33
N GLU A 24 10.62 -13.92 -1.94
CA GLU A 24 9.54 -14.71 -1.34
C GLU A 24 9.93 -15.30 0.03
N LYS A 25 11.15 -15.85 0.14
CA LYS A 25 11.67 -16.37 1.43
C LYS A 25 11.76 -15.27 2.48
N LEU A 26 12.23 -14.08 2.10
CA LEU A 26 12.33 -12.93 3.01
C LEU A 26 10.96 -12.45 3.47
N ILE A 27 9.98 -12.40 2.56
CA ILE A 27 8.61 -11.99 2.89
C ILE A 27 7.98 -12.99 3.85
N LYS A 28 8.07 -14.29 3.56
CA LYS A 28 7.56 -15.35 4.45
C LYS A 28 8.17 -15.22 5.85
N LYS A 29 9.48 -15.02 5.93
CA LYS A 29 10.18 -14.82 7.21
C LYS A 29 9.70 -13.56 7.92
N GLN A 30 9.54 -12.45 7.21
CA GLN A 30 9.03 -11.18 7.76
C GLN A 30 7.65 -11.36 8.40
N TYR A 31 6.70 -11.98 7.69
CA TYR A 31 5.36 -12.22 8.22
C TYR A 31 5.36 -13.21 9.39
N THR A 32 6.23 -14.22 9.36
CA THR A 32 6.38 -15.16 10.48
C THR A 32 6.84 -14.44 11.75
N ILE A 33 7.89 -13.63 11.65
CA ILE A 33 8.40 -12.83 12.78
C ILE A 33 7.31 -11.85 13.26
N TYR A 34 6.69 -11.12 12.33
CA TYR A 34 5.65 -10.15 12.68
C TYR A 34 4.49 -10.79 13.45
N ASN A 35 3.93 -11.89 12.93
CA ASN A 35 2.75 -12.51 13.51
C ASN A 35 3.05 -13.33 14.78
N ASN A 36 4.20 -14.01 14.85
CA ASN A 36 4.49 -14.99 15.89
C ASN A 36 5.38 -14.45 17.01
N GLU A 37 6.08 -13.33 16.77
CA GLU A 37 6.97 -12.73 17.74
C GLU A 37 6.54 -11.31 18.10
N ILE A 38 6.50 -10.39 17.11
CA ILE A 38 6.25 -8.96 17.37
C ILE A 38 4.84 -8.72 17.92
N ILE A 39 3.80 -9.23 17.26
CA ILE A 39 2.41 -9.01 17.71
C ILE A 39 2.15 -9.61 19.10
N PRO A 40 2.60 -10.85 19.42
CA PRO A 40 2.49 -11.36 20.78
C PRO A 40 3.25 -10.55 21.83
N ASP A 41 4.45 -10.06 21.48
CA ASP A 41 5.25 -9.26 22.43
C ASP A 41 4.65 -7.87 22.65
N LEU A 42 4.08 -7.24 21.62
CA LEU A 42 3.30 -6.02 21.81
C LEU A 42 2.13 -6.25 22.79
N LYS A 43 1.36 -7.33 22.61
CA LYS A 43 0.24 -7.68 23.49
C LYS A 43 0.69 -7.91 24.93
N LYS A 44 1.83 -8.56 25.18
CA LYS A 44 2.40 -8.73 26.52
C LYS A 44 2.76 -7.41 27.21
N ASN A 45 3.04 -6.39 26.42
CA ASN A 45 3.35 -5.04 26.90
C ASN A 45 2.14 -4.09 26.83
N ASP A 46 0.93 -4.62 26.85
CA ASP A 46 -0.33 -3.86 26.80
C ASP A 46 -0.46 -2.94 25.57
N ILE A 47 0.14 -3.32 24.44
CA ILE A 47 0.01 -2.63 23.16
C ILE A 47 -0.78 -3.51 22.20
N HIS A 48 -1.97 -3.05 21.81
CA HIS A 48 -2.91 -3.81 21.00
C HIS A 48 -3.17 -3.10 19.67
N ILE A 49 -2.92 -3.80 18.56
CA ILE A 49 -3.35 -3.39 17.21
C ILE A 49 -4.58 -4.22 16.90
N LEU A 50 -5.74 -3.58 16.83
CA LEU A 50 -7.05 -4.23 16.77
C LEU A 50 -7.63 -4.17 15.37
N LYS A 51 -8.42 -5.19 15.03
CA LYS A 51 -9.34 -5.16 13.89
C LYS A 51 -10.66 -4.54 14.33
N TYR A 52 -11.43 -4.01 13.39
CA TYR A 52 -12.72 -3.38 13.70
C TYR A 52 -13.69 -4.31 14.45
N GLY A 53 -13.69 -5.61 14.14
CA GLY A 53 -14.50 -6.60 14.83
C GLY A 53 -14.17 -6.80 16.32
N GLU A 54 -12.95 -6.44 16.75
CA GLU A 54 -12.45 -6.56 18.12
C GLU A 54 -12.76 -5.32 18.98
N LEU A 55 -13.32 -4.26 18.37
CA LEU A 55 -13.68 -3.03 19.06
C LEU A 55 -14.95 -3.19 19.89
N SER A 56 -14.98 -2.56 21.06
CA SER A 56 -16.20 -2.37 21.85
C SER A 56 -17.18 -1.46 21.12
N LYS A 57 -18.45 -1.44 21.59
CA LYS A 57 -19.49 -0.57 21.00
C LYS A 57 -19.08 0.90 21.02
N THR A 58 -18.58 1.40 22.14
CA THR A 58 -18.12 2.79 22.29
C THR A 58 -16.93 3.10 21.36
N GLU A 59 -15.98 2.18 21.24
CA GLU A 59 -14.85 2.38 20.29
C GLU A 59 -15.30 2.41 18.85
N LYS A 60 -16.31 1.62 18.47
CA LYS A 60 -16.91 1.65 17.13
C LYS A 60 -17.59 2.98 16.84
N GLU A 61 -18.30 3.55 17.81
CA GLU A 61 -18.93 4.88 17.70
C GLU A 61 -17.87 5.97 17.47
N ILE A 62 -16.77 5.95 18.24
CA ILE A 62 -15.64 6.88 18.08
C ILE A 62 -14.97 6.72 16.70
N VAL A 63 -14.79 5.50 16.25
CA VAL A 63 -14.15 5.22 14.94
C VAL A 63 -15.07 5.65 13.80
N LEU A 64 -16.39 5.50 13.93
CA LEU A 64 -17.35 5.97 12.94
C LEU A 64 -17.33 7.50 12.83
N GLU A 65 -17.39 8.21 13.96
CA GLU A 65 -17.29 9.67 14.00
C GLU A 65 -15.98 10.15 13.34
N TYR A 66 -14.86 9.53 13.70
CA TYR A 66 -13.56 9.86 13.07
C TYR A 66 -13.54 9.57 11.56
N TYR A 67 -14.18 8.48 11.14
CA TYR A 67 -14.33 8.18 9.71
C TYR A 67 -15.11 9.28 8.99
N GLU A 68 -16.30 9.63 9.49
CA GLU A 68 -17.19 10.59 8.85
C GLU A 68 -16.59 12.00 8.81
N GLU A 69 -15.99 12.46 9.90
CA GLU A 69 -15.48 13.83 10.03
C GLU A 69 -14.10 14.04 9.41
N THR A 70 -13.24 13.03 9.46
CA THR A 70 -11.82 13.21 9.10
C THR A 70 -11.40 12.41 7.88
N ILE A 71 -11.80 11.12 7.79
CA ILE A 71 -11.30 10.23 6.76
C ILE A 71 -12.11 10.36 5.47
N PHE A 72 -13.43 10.23 5.55
CA PHE A 72 -14.32 10.23 4.39
C PHE A 72 -14.16 11.47 3.49
N PRO A 73 -14.04 12.71 4.00
CA PRO A 73 -13.91 13.91 3.16
C PRO A 73 -12.64 13.96 2.31
N ILE A 74 -11.61 13.21 2.67
CA ILE A 74 -10.31 13.20 1.97
C ILE A 74 -10.11 11.95 1.09
N LEU A 75 -11.05 11.01 1.13
CA LEU A 75 -10.98 9.83 0.28
C LEU A 75 -11.45 10.14 -1.14
N THR A 76 -10.68 9.68 -2.12
CA THR A 76 -11.00 9.87 -3.54
C THR A 76 -10.96 8.51 -4.24
N PRO A 77 -12.12 7.85 -4.38
CA PRO A 77 -12.19 6.61 -5.16
C PRO A 77 -11.94 6.89 -6.64
N THR A 78 -11.11 6.07 -7.27
CA THR A 78 -10.78 6.20 -8.68
C THR A 78 -11.17 4.93 -9.43
N ALA A 79 -12.07 5.06 -10.39
CA ALA A 79 -12.51 3.94 -11.22
C ALA A 79 -11.43 3.56 -12.25
N ILE A 80 -11.32 2.26 -12.51
CA ILE A 80 -10.45 1.67 -13.54
C ILE A 80 -11.36 1.03 -14.58
N ASP A 81 -11.34 1.54 -15.81
CA ASP A 81 -12.06 0.98 -16.93
C ASP A 81 -11.23 1.08 -18.23
N ALA A 82 -11.76 0.57 -19.33
CA ALA A 82 -11.06 0.58 -20.63
C ALA A 82 -10.76 2.00 -21.14
N SER A 83 -11.52 3.00 -20.72
CA SER A 83 -11.33 4.42 -21.09
C SER A 83 -10.44 5.18 -20.11
N ARG A 84 -10.24 4.62 -18.92
CA ARG A 84 -9.40 5.17 -17.85
C ARG A 84 -8.34 4.15 -17.47
N PRO A 85 -7.15 4.23 -18.09
CA PRO A 85 -6.08 3.29 -17.79
C PRO A 85 -5.69 3.37 -16.32
N PHE A 86 -5.09 2.28 -15.83
CA PHE A 86 -4.65 2.17 -14.45
C PHE A 86 -3.82 3.40 -14.04
N PRO A 87 -4.22 4.12 -12.99
CA PRO A 87 -3.59 5.38 -12.64
C PRO A 87 -2.17 5.18 -12.15
N LEU A 88 -1.38 6.24 -12.27
CA LEU A 88 -0.02 6.25 -11.83
C LEU A 88 0.06 6.40 -10.30
N LEU A 89 0.07 5.28 -9.58
CA LEU A 89 0.18 5.26 -8.12
C LEU A 89 1.61 5.60 -7.69
N GLN A 90 1.73 6.35 -6.60
CA GLN A 90 3.03 6.69 -6.02
C GLN A 90 3.76 5.45 -5.49
N ASN A 91 5.09 5.46 -5.56
CA ASN A 91 5.93 4.42 -4.99
C ASN A 91 5.62 4.22 -3.49
N LYS A 92 5.39 2.97 -3.10
CA LYS A 92 5.09 2.53 -1.73
C LYS A 92 3.79 3.08 -1.12
N SER A 93 2.94 3.80 -1.87
CA SER A 93 1.61 4.17 -1.37
C SER A 93 0.79 2.92 -1.02
N LEU A 94 0.05 2.99 0.08
CA LEU A 94 -0.91 1.96 0.45
C LEU A 94 -2.25 2.26 -0.23
N ASN A 95 -2.81 1.28 -0.89
CA ASN A 95 -4.04 1.41 -1.65
C ASN A 95 -4.96 0.21 -1.37
N ILE A 96 -6.26 0.43 -1.51
CA ILE A 96 -7.28 -0.61 -1.44
C ILE A 96 -7.91 -0.72 -2.82
N ILE A 97 -7.79 -1.90 -3.46
CA ILE A 97 -8.53 -2.22 -4.68
C ILE A 97 -9.87 -2.82 -4.31
N VAL A 98 -10.90 -2.39 -5.02
CA VAL A 98 -12.28 -2.83 -4.82
C VAL A 98 -12.83 -3.37 -6.14
N GLU A 99 -13.32 -4.59 -6.12
CA GLU A 99 -14.09 -5.20 -7.20
C GLU A 99 -15.58 -4.99 -6.93
N LEU A 100 -16.26 -4.28 -7.82
CA LEU A 100 -17.68 -3.96 -7.73
C LEU A 100 -18.49 -4.94 -8.58
N LYS A 101 -19.69 -5.29 -8.13
CA LYS A 101 -20.62 -6.12 -8.90
C LYS A 101 -21.22 -5.28 -10.03
N GLY A 102 -21.16 -5.80 -11.26
CA GLY A 102 -21.76 -5.21 -12.46
C GLY A 102 -21.83 -6.25 -13.59
N GLU A 103 -22.39 -5.87 -14.75
CA GLU A 103 -22.42 -6.74 -15.95
C GLU A 103 -21.00 -7.07 -16.44
N LYS A 104 -20.05 -6.16 -16.23
CA LYS A 104 -18.61 -6.37 -16.39
C LYS A 104 -17.95 -6.14 -15.04
N ASN A 105 -16.82 -6.80 -14.80
CA ASN A 105 -16.02 -6.55 -13.61
C ASN A 105 -15.57 -5.07 -13.60
N LEU A 106 -16.07 -4.31 -12.65
CA LEU A 106 -15.69 -2.94 -12.42
C LEU A 106 -14.67 -2.91 -11.28
N TYR A 107 -13.57 -2.23 -11.49
CA TYR A 107 -12.57 -2.05 -10.45
C TYR A 107 -12.45 -0.58 -10.08
N SER A 108 -12.25 -0.35 -8.83
CA SER A 108 -11.88 0.96 -8.29
C SER A 108 -10.75 0.79 -7.31
N PHE A 109 -9.99 1.84 -7.07
CA PHE A 109 -9.06 1.85 -5.95
C PHE A 109 -9.24 3.10 -5.12
N VAL A 110 -8.90 2.98 -3.84
CA VAL A 110 -8.89 4.06 -2.87
C VAL A 110 -7.50 4.13 -2.27
N GLN A 111 -6.83 5.25 -2.43
CA GLN A 111 -5.53 5.46 -1.80
C GLN A 111 -5.74 5.74 -0.31
N VAL A 112 -5.01 5.03 0.55
CA VAL A 112 -4.98 5.31 1.98
C VAL A 112 -4.20 6.63 2.19
N PRO A 113 -4.83 7.67 2.78
CA PRO A 113 -4.19 8.97 2.91
C PRO A 113 -2.95 8.90 3.80
N SER A 114 -1.83 9.48 3.32
CA SER A 114 -0.59 9.59 4.10
C SER A 114 -0.51 10.86 4.95
N ILE A 115 -1.48 11.78 4.79
CA ILE A 115 -1.53 13.04 5.53
C ILE A 115 -2.01 12.85 6.97
N ILE A 116 -2.71 11.77 7.26
CA ILE A 116 -3.18 11.41 8.60
C ILE A 116 -2.44 10.16 9.12
N ASN A 117 -2.39 10.03 10.44
CA ASN A 117 -1.67 8.92 11.07
C ASN A 117 -2.29 7.57 10.72
N ARG A 118 -1.47 6.62 10.29
CA ARG A 118 -1.93 5.26 9.98
C ARG A 118 -2.44 4.51 11.22
N PHE A 119 -1.86 4.79 12.40
CA PHE A 119 -2.28 4.21 13.67
C PHE A 119 -3.21 5.19 14.38
N TYR A 120 -4.50 4.91 14.38
CA TYR A 120 -5.47 5.67 15.16
C TYR A 120 -5.51 5.13 16.59
N LYS A 121 -5.20 5.99 17.56
CA LYS A 121 -5.17 5.63 18.97
C LYS A 121 -6.58 5.69 19.56
N LEU A 122 -7.03 4.57 20.09
CA LEU A 122 -8.32 4.45 20.78
C LEU A 122 -8.19 4.85 22.25
N PRO A 123 -9.26 5.36 22.88
CA PRO A 123 -9.30 5.58 24.32
C PRO A 123 -9.05 4.27 25.07
N SER A 124 -8.18 4.30 26.07
CA SER A 124 -7.90 3.14 26.91
C SER A 124 -7.60 3.57 28.33
N LYS A 125 -8.10 2.82 29.33
CA LYS A 125 -7.78 3.04 30.74
C LYS A 125 -6.42 2.46 31.09
N GLN A 126 -5.96 1.44 30.36
CA GLN A 126 -4.70 0.75 30.59
C GLN A 126 -4.09 0.34 29.24
N GLY A 127 -2.77 0.55 29.09
CA GLY A 127 -2.04 0.23 27.89
C GLY A 127 -2.41 1.10 26.69
N TYR A 128 -2.10 0.60 25.51
CA TYR A 128 -2.28 1.31 24.25
C TYR A 128 -3.10 0.47 23.29
N ARG A 129 -4.15 1.06 22.75
CA ARG A 129 -5.05 0.41 21.80
C ARG A 129 -5.05 1.22 20.49
N PHE A 130 -4.85 0.55 19.39
CA PHE A 130 -4.79 1.16 18.06
C PHE A 130 -5.63 0.38 17.06
N ILE A 131 -6.17 1.09 16.09
CA ILE A 131 -6.72 0.51 14.85
C ILE A 131 -5.99 1.14 13.67
N LEU A 132 -5.76 0.36 12.62
CA LEU A 132 -5.10 0.85 11.41
C LEU A 132 -6.08 1.61 10.53
N LEU A 133 -5.59 2.67 9.87
CA LEU A 133 -6.38 3.53 9.00
C LEU A 133 -7.04 2.74 7.86
N GLU A 134 -6.29 1.83 7.24
CA GLU A 134 -6.82 0.96 6.19
C GLU A 134 -7.92 0.02 6.69
N GLU A 135 -7.87 -0.40 7.95
CA GLU A 135 -8.92 -1.21 8.56
C GLU A 135 -10.21 -0.40 8.74
N ILE A 136 -10.09 0.87 9.16
CA ILE A 136 -11.23 1.79 9.26
C ILE A 136 -11.83 2.03 7.86
N ILE A 137 -11.01 2.35 6.88
CA ILE A 137 -11.48 2.61 5.51
C ILE A 137 -12.20 1.39 4.95
N LYS A 138 -11.65 0.19 5.11
CA LYS A 138 -12.28 -1.06 4.62
C LYS A 138 -13.64 -1.30 5.27
N GLN A 139 -13.78 -0.96 6.55
CA GLN A 139 -15.04 -1.16 7.26
C GLN A 139 -16.19 -0.35 6.68
N PHE A 140 -15.91 0.87 6.23
CA PHE A 140 -16.91 1.81 5.73
C PHE A 140 -16.79 2.08 4.22
N ILE A 141 -16.04 1.26 3.50
CA ILE A 141 -15.70 1.51 2.10
C ILE A 141 -16.92 1.51 1.17
N ASP A 142 -18.00 0.84 1.55
CA ASP A 142 -19.29 0.82 0.85
C ASP A 142 -19.91 2.21 0.73
N THR A 143 -19.68 3.10 1.68
CA THR A 143 -20.15 4.50 1.63
C THR A 143 -19.55 5.29 0.46
N LEU A 144 -18.41 4.84 -0.08
CA LEU A 144 -17.75 5.46 -1.25
C LEU A 144 -18.32 4.97 -2.59
N PHE A 145 -19.14 3.92 -2.57
CA PHE A 145 -19.61 3.24 -3.77
C PHE A 145 -21.15 3.08 -3.75
N GLU A 146 -21.85 4.16 -3.46
CA GLU A 146 -23.31 4.15 -3.42
C GLU A 146 -23.91 3.57 -4.71
N GLY A 147 -24.85 2.65 -4.57
CA GLY A 147 -25.49 1.96 -5.69
C GLY A 147 -24.71 0.75 -6.23
N PHE A 148 -23.54 0.47 -5.74
CA PHE A 148 -22.73 -0.71 -6.12
C PHE A 148 -22.54 -1.67 -4.96
N ALA A 149 -22.70 -2.96 -5.21
CA ALA A 149 -22.33 -3.98 -4.23
C ALA A 149 -20.85 -4.34 -4.39
N ILE A 150 -20.12 -4.38 -3.30
CA ILE A 150 -18.72 -4.80 -3.27
C ILE A 150 -18.66 -6.32 -3.35
N LYS A 151 -17.87 -6.85 -4.29
CA LYS A 151 -17.62 -8.28 -4.46
C LYS A 151 -16.38 -8.72 -3.70
N LYS A 152 -15.30 -7.94 -3.79
CA LYS A 152 -14.02 -8.24 -3.15
C LYS A 152 -13.22 -6.96 -2.95
N MET A 153 -12.38 -6.94 -1.92
CA MET A 153 -11.40 -5.88 -1.71
C MET A 153 -10.09 -6.46 -1.19
N SER A 154 -8.98 -5.77 -1.48
CA SER A 154 -7.65 -6.14 -1.00
C SER A 154 -6.76 -4.92 -0.89
N GLU A 155 -5.89 -4.91 0.10
CA GLU A 155 -4.83 -3.90 0.19
C GLU A 155 -3.66 -4.29 -0.70
N PHE A 156 -3.01 -3.28 -1.28
CA PHE A 156 -1.80 -3.49 -2.05
C PHE A 156 -0.87 -2.28 -2.00
N ARG A 157 0.40 -2.53 -2.29
CA ARG A 157 1.42 -1.49 -2.49
C ARG A 157 2.14 -1.75 -3.80
N VAL A 158 2.48 -0.66 -4.50
CA VAL A 158 3.34 -0.74 -5.69
C VAL A 158 4.74 -0.33 -5.27
N THR A 159 5.72 -1.20 -5.50
CA THR A 159 7.13 -0.84 -5.43
C THR A 159 7.60 -0.52 -6.84
N ARG A 160 8.18 0.66 -7.02
CA ARG A 160 8.69 1.12 -8.30
C ARG A 160 10.20 1.13 -8.32
N ASP A 161 10.76 0.94 -9.50
CA ASP A 161 12.17 1.15 -9.74
C ASP A 161 12.55 2.59 -9.38
N SER A 162 13.64 2.74 -8.68
CA SER A 162 14.21 4.05 -8.33
C SER A 162 15.56 4.27 -8.99
N ASP A 163 15.98 3.37 -9.85
CA ASP A 163 17.19 3.54 -10.64
C ASP A 163 16.97 4.60 -11.73
N VAL A 164 17.83 5.57 -11.76
CA VAL A 164 17.75 6.67 -12.71
C VAL A 164 19.05 6.68 -13.47
N MET A 165 18.99 6.34 -14.75
CA MET A 165 20.09 6.57 -15.64
C MET A 165 20.21 8.07 -15.89
N ILE A 166 21.31 8.66 -15.43
CA ILE A 166 21.70 10.03 -15.77
C ILE A 166 22.75 9.89 -16.85
N ASP A 167 22.50 10.46 -18.02
CA ASP A 167 23.50 10.55 -19.07
C ASP A 167 24.36 11.78 -18.76
N GLU A 168 25.52 11.52 -18.15
CA GLU A 168 26.46 12.56 -17.75
C GLU A 168 27.12 13.26 -18.94
N GLU A 169 27.15 12.60 -20.10
CA GLU A 169 27.82 13.11 -21.31
C GLU A 169 26.93 14.12 -22.08
N GLU A 170 25.59 14.03 -21.98
CA GLU A 170 24.62 14.90 -22.65
C GLU A 170 24.08 16.02 -21.76
N ALA A 171 24.38 16.04 -20.46
CA ALA A 171 23.79 16.98 -19.50
C ALA A 171 24.53 18.34 -19.52
N GLU A 172 23.92 19.36 -20.11
CA GLU A 172 24.41 20.76 -20.02
C GLU A 172 24.40 21.29 -18.58
N ASP A 173 23.46 20.79 -17.73
CA ASP A 173 23.36 21.10 -16.32
C ASP A 173 23.05 19.82 -15.51
N LEU A 174 24.09 19.21 -14.99
CA LEU A 174 24.02 17.98 -14.21
C LEU A 174 23.11 18.11 -12.95
N LEU A 175 23.11 19.26 -12.30
CA LEU A 175 22.26 19.50 -11.13
C LEU A 175 20.77 19.53 -11.49
N SER A 176 20.41 20.14 -12.61
CA SER A 176 19.04 20.16 -13.12
C SER A 176 18.58 18.73 -13.49
N GLU A 177 19.43 17.96 -14.14
CA GLU A 177 19.13 16.57 -14.51
C GLU A 177 19.00 15.66 -13.26
N ILE A 178 19.85 15.82 -12.27
CA ILE A 178 19.74 15.12 -10.98
C ILE A 178 18.41 15.51 -10.28
N GLU A 179 18.04 16.78 -10.27
CA GLU A 179 16.78 17.22 -9.65
C GLU A 179 15.55 16.62 -10.36
N LYS A 180 15.51 16.64 -11.68
CA LYS A 180 14.46 15.99 -12.50
C LYS A 180 14.41 14.49 -12.23
N SER A 181 15.56 13.84 -12.19
CA SER A 181 15.70 12.42 -11.93
C SER A 181 15.18 12.03 -10.55
N ILE A 182 15.50 12.80 -9.52
CA ILE A 182 14.96 12.59 -8.16
C ILE A 182 13.44 12.77 -8.13
N LYS A 183 12.91 13.76 -8.84
CA LYS A 183 11.45 13.97 -8.98
C LYS A 183 10.77 12.79 -9.70
N ASN A 184 11.44 12.21 -10.68
CA ASN A 184 10.91 11.11 -11.49
C ASN A 184 10.99 9.74 -10.81
N ARG A 185 11.83 9.56 -9.78
CA ARG A 185 11.95 8.29 -9.02
C ARG A 185 10.63 7.73 -8.52
N LYS A 186 9.70 8.58 -8.10
CA LYS A 186 8.38 8.16 -7.64
C LYS A 186 7.47 7.59 -8.74
N TRP A 187 7.88 7.73 -10.00
CA TRP A 187 7.14 7.30 -11.20
C TRP A 187 7.85 6.21 -12.00
N GLY A 188 8.93 5.64 -11.49
CA GLY A 188 9.64 4.53 -12.11
C GLY A 188 8.74 3.33 -12.42
N SER A 189 9.21 2.40 -13.23
CA SER A 189 8.47 1.20 -13.60
C SER A 189 8.08 0.37 -12.37
N PRO A 190 6.87 -0.21 -12.32
CA PRO A 190 6.49 -1.08 -11.22
C PRO A 190 7.34 -2.35 -11.27
N VAL A 191 8.03 -2.66 -10.18
CA VAL A 191 8.85 -3.88 -10.03
C VAL A 191 8.21 -4.90 -9.11
N ARG A 192 7.21 -4.47 -8.32
CA ARG A 192 6.45 -5.35 -7.42
C ARG A 192 5.10 -4.73 -7.04
N VAL A 193 4.09 -5.59 -6.92
CA VAL A 193 2.76 -5.27 -6.38
C VAL A 193 2.46 -6.22 -5.20
#